data_af4a3acf791327ae51eb8a8aad0e0cb3
#
_entry.id   af4a3acf791327ae51eb8a8aad0e0cb3
#
_cell.length_a   1.000
_cell.length_b   1.000
_cell.length_c   1.000
_cell.angle_alpha   90.00
_cell.angle_beta   90.00
_cell.angle_gamma   90.00
#
_symmetry.space_group_name_H-M   'P 1'
#
loop_
_entity.id
_entity.type
_entity.pdbx_description
1 polymer ?
#
loop_
_entity_poly.entity_id
_entity_poly.type
_entity_poly.pdbx_seq_one_letter_code
_entity_poly.pdbx_strand_id
1 'polypeptide(L)'
;MRKLLLLATLPIPALAQFTLYSCGATTKNYVVGAKLPPSGIFVKAAAGEWRHAGFNHPFVAALDYDRDDPSILYAAAGNGLLRVSDHGERWKILTGSDVTELLDVAVDPNAPGAIYFSHTAGIRVTHDRGATWGDASAGLHRKYTAALRVDRRRAGVLIAGNEEGIFRSEDGGKSWRLAGAAGIQVLHIEQSPHDACFWLAATEGSGLFASTDCGVTFESNGNLAVGRNVYDISFDPANSGRVAVAGWGIGVAISEDRGKTWQLRNQGLPAPTVWSVAFDPAKPGRIYASVHEEALYVSQDYGRTWTRDGLEGSAIYRMKFVPQGVTR
;
A
#
# COMPACT_ATOMS: atom_id res chain seq x y z
N MET A 1 4.01 53.08 -35.46
CA MET A 1 3.53 51.69 -35.49
C MET A 1 4.12 50.91 -34.33
N ARG A 2 3.37 50.74 -33.21
CA ARG A 2 3.81 49.95 -32.05
C ARG A 2 3.46 48.50 -32.29
N LYS A 3 4.46 47.62 -32.35
CA LYS A 3 4.26 46.18 -32.39
C LYS A 3 3.84 45.68 -31.01
N LEU A 4 2.62 45.21 -30.90
CA LEU A 4 2.13 44.49 -29.71
C LEU A 4 2.79 43.08 -29.71
N LEU A 5 3.66 42.82 -28.72
CA LEU A 5 4.15 41.47 -28.46
C LEU A 5 3.04 40.70 -27.71
N LEU A 6 2.37 39.79 -28.37
CA LEU A 6 1.56 38.77 -27.67
C LEU A 6 2.51 37.78 -26.97
N LEU A 7 2.60 37.90 -25.65
CA LEU A 7 3.17 36.80 -24.84
C LEU A 7 2.17 35.65 -24.83
N ALA A 8 2.49 34.57 -25.55
CA ALA A 8 1.78 33.31 -25.43
C ALA A 8 2.10 32.74 -24.04
N THR A 9 1.12 32.73 -23.15
CA THR A 9 1.19 32.00 -21.88
C THR A 9 1.12 30.52 -22.22
N LEU A 10 2.26 29.83 -22.08
CA LEU A 10 2.26 28.36 -22.12
C LEU A 10 1.36 27.83 -20.98
N PRO A 11 0.49 26.85 -21.24
CA PRO A 11 -0.34 26.28 -20.19
C PRO A 11 0.58 25.64 -19.14
N ILE A 12 0.41 26.04 -17.90
CA ILE A 12 1.04 25.37 -16.75
C ILE A 12 0.52 23.93 -16.78
N PRO A 13 1.38 22.90 -16.83
CA PRO A 13 0.91 21.53 -16.80
C PRO A 13 0.06 21.34 -15.54
N ALA A 14 -1.16 20.85 -15.71
CA ALA A 14 -2.03 20.52 -14.58
C ALA A 14 -1.28 19.51 -13.70
N LEU A 15 -1.08 19.84 -12.44
CA LEU A 15 -0.52 18.92 -11.46
C LEU A 15 -1.40 17.66 -11.46
N ALA A 16 -0.76 16.50 -11.55
CA ALA A 16 -1.48 15.23 -11.50
C ALA A 16 -2.35 15.21 -10.24
N GLN A 17 -3.65 15.02 -10.43
CA GLN A 17 -4.58 14.90 -9.31
C GLN A 17 -4.60 13.45 -8.83
N PHE A 18 -4.63 13.26 -7.51
CA PHE A 18 -4.72 11.94 -6.89
C PHE A 18 -5.92 11.87 -5.97
N THR A 19 -6.56 10.71 -5.93
CA THR A 19 -7.58 10.39 -4.95
C THR A 19 -6.99 9.44 -3.92
N LEU A 20 -7.18 9.74 -2.64
CA LEU A 20 -6.77 8.87 -1.55
C LEU A 20 -7.89 7.86 -1.26
N TYR A 21 -7.57 6.58 -1.41
CA TYR A 21 -8.37 5.47 -0.94
C TYR A 21 -7.75 4.85 0.30
N SER A 22 -8.58 4.40 1.22
CA SER A 22 -8.15 3.61 2.37
C SER A 22 -9.03 2.37 2.50
N CYS A 23 -8.45 1.29 3.03
CA CYS A 23 -9.19 0.06 3.30
C CYS A 23 -9.01 -0.36 4.75
N GLY A 24 -10.11 -0.82 5.36
CA GLY A 24 -10.14 -1.18 6.76
C GLY A 24 -11.54 -1.40 7.29
N ALA A 25 -11.68 -1.46 8.60
CA ALA A 25 -12.94 -1.67 9.27
C ALA A 25 -13.11 -0.71 10.47
N THR A 26 -14.34 -0.34 10.79
CA THR A 26 -14.66 0.34 12.03
C THR A 26 -14.86 -0.72 13.11
N THR A 27 -13.89 -0.85 14.00
CA THR A 27 -13.81 -1.96 14.98
C THR A 27 -14.01 -1.51 16.42
N LYS A 28 -13.78 -0.24 16.73
CA LYS A 28 -13.92 0.28 18.10
C LYS A 28 -15.35 0.09 18.62
N ASN A 29 -15.47 -0.58 19.78
CA ASN A 29 -16.73 -0.92 20.40
C ASN A 29 -17.68 -1.83 19.56
N TYR A 30 -17.16 -2.50 18.51
CA TYR A 30 -17.96 -3.45 17.77
C TYR A 30 -18.24 -4.70 18.61
N VAL A 31 -19.51 -5.08 18.68
CA VAL A 31 -19.96 -6.29 19.37
C VAL A 31 -20.34 -7.32 18.31
N VAL A 32 -19.81 -8.54 18.42
CA VAL A 32 -20.15 -9.65 17.51
C VAL A 32 -21.66 -9.89 17.50
N GLY A 33 -22.23 -9.94 16.29
CA GLY A 33 -23.67 -10.07 16.09
C GLY A 33 -24.43 -8.75 15.93
N ALA A 34 -23.80 -7.60 16.22
CA ALA A 34 -24.35 -6.30 15.90
C ALA A 34 -24.22 -5.99 14.39
N LYS A 35 -25.01 -5.00 13.93
CA LYS A 35 -24.86 -4.50 12.55
C LYS A 35 -23.43 -3.97 12.35
N LEU A 36 -22.76 -4.46 11.31
CA LEU A 36 -21.41 -4.02 10.96
C LEU A 36 -21.40 -2.50 10.68
N PRO A 37 -20.58 -1.72 11.39
CA PRO A 37 -20.35 -0.32 11.07
C PRO A 37 -19.75 -0.15 9.66
N PRO A 38 -19.74 1.06 9.07
CA PRO A 38 -19.09 1.29 7.79
C PRO A 38 -17.67 0.72 7.77
N SER A 39 -17.44 -0.25 6.88
CA SER A 39 -16.19 -1.00 6.75
C SER A 39 -15.97 -1.37 5.29
N GLY A 40 -14.72 -1.52 4.88
CA GLY A 40 -14.35 -1.82 3.49
C GLY A 40 -13.45 -0.74 2.91
N ILE A 41 -13.89 -0.09 1.86
CA ILE A 41 -13.13 0.97 1.19
C ILE A 41 -13.73 2.34 1.52
N PHE A 42 -12.86 3.27 1.85
CA PHE A 42 -13.21 4.67 2.01
C PHE A 42 -12.43 5.51 1.01
N VAL A 43 -13.03 6.58 0.53
CA VAL A 43 -12.44 7.51 -0.40
C VAL A 43 -12.49 8.93 0.16
N LYS A 44 -11.36 9.63 0.06
CA LYS A 44 -11.31 11.04 0.45
C LYS A 44 -11.80 11.89 -0.71
N ALA A 45 -12.94 12.54 -0.53
CA ALA A 45 -13.49 13.43 -1.51
C ALA A 45 -12.61 14.69 -1.70
N ALA A 46 -12.75 15.35 -2.85
CA ALA A 46 -12.00 16.59 -3.15
C ALA A 46 -12.26 17.70 -2.11
N ALA A 47 -13.45 17.74 -1.51
CA ALA A 47 -13.80 18.65 -0.42
C ALA A 47 -13.12 18.33 0.92
N GLY A 48 -12.42 17.19 1.02
CA GLY A 48 -11.68 16.77 2.22
C GLY A 48 -12.46 15.83 3.13
N GLU A 49 -13.70 15.51 2.84
CA GLU A 49 -14.50 14.55 3.60
C GLU A 49 -14.23 13.11 3.19
N TRP A 50 -14.41 12.18 4.14
CA TRP A 50 -14.34 10.75 3.89
C TRP A 50 -15.72 10.20 3.51
N ARG A 51 -15.79 9.43 2.44
CA ARG A 51 -16.98 8.73 1.98
C ARG A 51 -16.73 7.23 1.96
N HIS A 52 -17.66 6.45 2.47
CA HIS A 52 -17.66 4.99 2.29
C HIS A 52 -17.96 4.65 0.83
N ALA A 53 -17.16 3.79 0.21
CA ALA A 53 -17.31 3.37 -1.17
C ALA A 53 -17.84 1.94 -1.25
N GLY A 54 -18.99 1.78 -1.89
CA GLY A 54 -19.61 0.47 -2.11
C GLY A 54 -20.33 -0.10 -0.88
N PHE A 55 -20.25 -1.40 -0.69
CA PHE A 55 -20.92 -2.12 0.39
C PHE A 55 -19.99 -2.35 1.59
N ASN A 56 -20.57 -2.60 2.76
CA ASN A 56 -19.82 -2.93 3.96
C ASN A 56 -19.13 -4.29 3.79
N HIS A 57 -17.80 -4.28 3.95
CA HIS A 57 -16.99 -5.48 3.96
C HIS A 57 -16.08 -5.50 5.20
N PRO A 58 -16.16 -6.53 6.06
CA PRO A 58 -15.45 -6.53 7.35
C PRO A 58 -13.93 -6.62 7.21
N PHE A 59 -13.45 -7.10 6.06
CA PHE A 59 -12.03 -7.29 5.84
C PHE A 59 -11.64 -6.97 4.39
N VAL A 60 -10.97 -5.84 4.21
CA VAL A 60 -10.26 -5.46 2.99
C VAL A 60 -8.84 -5.12 3.39
N ALA A 61 -7.89 -5.99 3.06
CA ALA A 61 -6.50 -5.92 3.53
C ALA A 61 -5.65 -4.93 2.72
N ALA A 62 -5.84 -4.92 1.40
CA ALA A 62 -5.03 -4.12 0.49
C ALA A 62 -5.84 -3.74 -0.75
N LEU A 63 -5.34 -2.74 -1.48
CA LEU A 63 -5.87 -2.34 -2.78
C LEU A 63 -4.76 -1.86 -3.72
N ASP A 64 -4.97 -2.10 -5.01
CA ASP A 64 -4.17 -1.53 -6.09
C ASP A 64 -5.09 -1.12 -7.25
N TYR A 65 -4.59 -0.47 -8.28
CA TYR A 65 -5.39 0.05 -9.38
C TYR A 65 -4.88 -0.43 -10.74
N ASP A 66 -5.78 -0.48 -11.72
CA ASP A 66 -5.44 -0.78 -13.11
C ASP A 66 -4.61 0.37 -13.68
N ARG A 67 -3.45 0.05 -14.27
CA ARG A 67 -2.53 1.09 -14.78
C ARG A 67 -3.02 1.71 -16.09
N ASP A 68 -3.83 0.98 -16.85
CA ASP A 68 -4.44 1.48 -18.09
C ASP A 68 -5.68 2.33 -17.81
N ASP A 69 -6.42 1.99 -16.72
CA ASP A 69 -7.62 2.70 -16.29
C ASP A 69 -7.64 2.85 -14.75
N PRO A 70 -7.06 3.93 -14.21
CA PRO A 70 -7.02 4.16 -12.77
C PRO A 70 -8.38 4.31 -12.07
N SER A 71 -9.49 4.39 -12.81
CA SER A 71 -10.84 4.35 -12.23
C SER A 71 -11.23 2.95 -11.75
N ILE A 72 -10.46 1.92 -12.14
CA ILE A 72 -10.64 0.53 -11.72
C ILE A 72 -9.66 0.21 -10.61
N LEU A 73 -10.20 -0.26 -9.47
CA LEU A 73 -9.42 -0.75 -8.35
C LEU A 73 -9.57 -2.27 -8.23
N TYR A 74 -8.53 -2.90 -7.73
CA TYR A 74 -8.55 -4.29 -7.27
C TYR A 74 -8.31 -4.32 -5.77
N ALA A 75 -9.20 -4.98 -5.02
CA ALA A 75 -9.13 -5.02 -3.57
C ALA A 75 -9.05 -6.47 -3.07
N ALA A 76 -8.03 -6.73 -2.27
CA ALA A 76 -7.84 -8.00 -1.57
C ALA A 76 -8.78 -8.06 -0.37
N ALA A 77 -9.81 -8.90 -0.44
CA ALA A 77 -10.84 -8.95 0.57
C ALA A 77 -11.02 -10.37 1.15
N GLY A 78 -11.73 -10.46 2.26
CA GLY A 78 -11.98 -11.72 2.95
C GLY A 78 -12.76 -12.75 2.13
N ASN A 79 -13.53 -12.31 1.14
CA ASN A 79 -14.34 -13.18 0.26
C ASN A 79 -13.81 -13.25 -1.18
N GLY A 80 -12.56 -12.84 -1.42
CA GLY A 80 -11.91 -12.94 -2.72
C GLY A 80 -11.38 -11.61 -3.25
N LEU A 81 -10.92 -11.60 -4.50
CA LEU A 81 -10.48 -10.39 -5.19
C LEU A 81 -11.67 -9.63 -5.74
N LEU A 82 -11.80 -8.39 -5.32
CA LEU A 82 -12.87 -7.49 -5.77
C LEU A 82 -12.34 -6.56 -6.86
N ARG A 83 -13.05 -6.46 -7.98
CA ARG A 83 -12.89 -5.37 -8.95
C ARG A 83 -13.91 -4.30 -8.60
N VAL A 84 -13.43 -3.10 -8.35
CA VAL A 84 -14.22 -1.92 -7.99
C VAL A 84 -14.11 -0.90 -9.10
N SER A 85 -15.23 -0.39 -9.59
CA SER A 85 -15.28 0.62 -10.66
C SER A 85 -16.29 1.71 -10.32
N ASP A 86 -16.38 2.72 -11.20
CA ASP A 86 -17.28 3.85 -11.05
C ASP A 86 -17.15 4.52 -9.66
N HIS A 87 -15.90 4.80 -9.26
CA HIS A 87 -15.58 5.43 -7.97
C HIS A 87 -16.16 4.71 -6.74
N GLY A 88 -16.32 3.37 -6.84
CA GLY A 88 -16.84 2.54 -5.76
C GLY A 88 -18.31 2.17 -5.87
N GLU A 89 -18.98 2.53 -6.95
CA GLU A 89 -20.40 2.22 -7.15
C GLU A 89 -20.65 0.79 -7.65
N ARG A 90 -19.69 0.22 -8.39
CA ARG A 90 -19.79 -1.14 -8.95
C ARG A 90 -18.70 -2.05 -8.42
N TRP A 91 -19.13 -3.23 -7.98
CA TRP A 91 -18.29 -4.25 -7.39
C TRP A 91 -18.53 -5.60 -8.05
N LYS A 92 -17.43 -6.30 -8.35
CA LYS A 92 -17.47 -7.66 -8.89
C LYS A 92 -16.41 -8.51 -8.19
N ILE A 93 -16.78 -9.69 -7.68
CA ILE A 93 -15.84 -10.70 -7.21
C ILE A 93 -15.27 -11.40 -8.44
N LEU A 94 -13.95 -11.48 -8.55
CA LEU A 94 -13.23 -12.07 -9.68
C LEU A 94 -12.76 -13.50 -9.41
N THR A 95 -12.85 -13.97 -8.17
CA THR A 95 -12.38 -15.31 -7.74
C THR A 95 -13.57 -16.20 -7.39
N GLY A 96 -13.34 -17.50 -7.37
CA GLY A 96 -14.32 -18.47 -6.87
C GLY A 96 -14.47 -18.42 -5.35
N SER A 97 -15.49 -19.08 -4.81
CA SER A 97 -15.78 -19.15 -3.37
C SER A 97 -14.75 -19.96 -2.56
N ASP A 98 -13.87 -20.68 -3.23
CA ASP A 98 -12.74 -21.42 -2.67
C ASP A 98 -11.53 -20.52 -2.36
N VAL A 99 -11.56 -19.27 -2.82
CA VAL A 99 -10.49 -18.29 -2.63
C VAL A 99 -10.96 -17.21 -1.67
N THR A 100 -10.47 -17.25 -0.45
CA THR A 100 -10.84 -16.35 0.66
C THR A 100 -9.62 -15.82 1.37
N GLU A 101 -9.81 -14.83 2.25
CA GLU A 101 -8.77 -14.27 3.12
C GLU A 101 -7.56 -13.78 2.35
N LEU A 102 -7.81 -12.91 1.36
CA LEU A 102 -6.73 -12.28 0.60
C LEU A 102 -5.98 -11.28 1.47
N LEU A 103 -4.65 -11.29 1.34
CA LEU A 103 -3.74 -10.51 2.18
C LEU A 103 -3.16 -9.31 1.45
N ASP A 104 -2.83 -9.46 0.17
CA ASP A 104 -2.28 -8.37 -0.65
C ASP A 104 -2.66 -8.54 -2.13
N VAL A 105 -2.56 -7.45 -2.89
CA VAL A 105 -2.81 -7.42 -4.34
C VAL A 105 -1.80 -6.50 -5.02
N ALA A 106 -1.29 -6.92 -6.19
CA ALA A 106 -0.35 -6.17 -6.99
C ALA A 106 -0.71 -6.27 -8.49
N VAL A 107 -0.93 -5.13 -9.13
CA VAL A 107 -1.13 -5.02 -10.57
C VAL A 107 0.23 -4.80 -11.24
N ASP A 108 0.56 -5.61 -12.26
CA ASP A 108 1.83 -5.46 -12.97
C ASP A 108 1.75 -4.25 -13.92
N PRO A 109 2.54 -3.19 -13.67
CA PRO A 109 2.51 -2.00 -14.53
C PRO A 109 3.15 -2.22 -15.90
N ASN A 110 3.87 -3.34 -16.09
CA ASN A 110 4.61 -3.64 -17.32
C ASN A 110 3.92 -4.73 -18.16
N ALA A 111 2.86 -5.36 -17.63
CA ALA A 111 2.10 -6.41 -18.31
C ALA A 111 0.59 -6.14 -18.17
N PRO A 112 -0.02 -5.43 -19.13
CA PRO A 112 -1.44 -5.09 -19.08
C PRO A 112 -2.34 -6.31 -18.87
N GLY A 113 -3.19 -6.25 -17.84
CA GLY A 113 -4.08 -7.34 -17.47
C GLY A 113 -3.49 -8.37 -16.51
N ALA A 114 -2.19 -8.29 -16.19
CA ALA A 114 -1.58 -9.15 -15.19
C ALA A 114 -1.83 -8.61 -13.77
N ILE A 115 -2.43 -9.43 -12.93
CA ILE A 115 -2.75 -9.13 -11.55
C ILE A 115 -2.34 -10.32 -10.70
N TYR A 116 -1.63 -10.04 -9.63
CA TYR A 116 -1.25 -11.01 -8.61
C TYR A 116 -2.00 -10.71 -7.32
N PHE A 117 -2.41 -11.73 -6.60
CA PHE A 117 -2.84 -11.58 -5.21
C PHE A 117 -2.25 -12.69 -4.35
N SER A 118 -2.05 -12.38 -3.09
CA SER A 118 -1.67 -13.35 -2.07
C SER A 118 -2.84 -13.65 -1.14
N HIS A 119 -2.88 -14.88 -0.65
CA HIS A 119 -3.83 -15.35 0.33
C HIS A 119 -3.16 -16.38 1.27
N THR A 120 -3.90 -16.92 2.22
CA THR A 120 -3.36 -17.86 3.22
C THR A 120 -2.79 -19.14 2.61
N ALA A 121 -3.20 -19.52 1.39
CA ALA A 121 -2.75 -20.73 0.70
C ALA A 121 -1.79 -20.47 -0.48
N GLY A 122 -1.26 -19.27 -0.65
CA GLY A 122 -0.24 -18.97 -1.67
C GLY A 122 -0.49 -17.70 -2.46
N ILE A 123 0.00 -17.68 -3.69
CA ILE A 123 -0.12 -16.57 -4.63
C ILE A 123 -0.84 -17.07 -5.88
N ARG A 124 -1.76 -16.27 -6.39
CA ARG A 124 -2.44 -16.51 -7.67
C ARG A 124 -2.13 -15.39 -8.65
N VAL A 125 -2.19 -15.72 -9.94
CA VAL A 125 -1.98 -14.78 -11.04
C VAL A 125 -3.06 -14.91 -12.09
N THR A 126 -3.47 -13.79 -12.65
CA THR A 126 -4.23 -13.70 -13.90
C THR A 126 -3.41 -12.90 -14.92
N HIS A 127 -3.63 -13.17 -16.21
CA HIS A 127 -3.09 -12.38 -17.32
C HIS A 127 -4.20 -11.78 -18.20
N ASP A 128 -5.46 -11.96 -17.77
CA ASP A 128 -6.68 -11.59 -18.52
C ASP A 128 -7.68 -10.80 -17.65
N ARG A 129 -7.15 -9.96 -16.73
CA ARG A 129 -7.94 -9.12 -15.82
C ARG A 129 -8.91 -9.89 -14.93
N GLY A 130 -8.56 -11.14 -14.57
CA GLY A 130 -9.31 -11.97 -13.65
C GLY A 130 -10.35 -12.88 -14.30
N ALA A 131 -10.28 -13.11 -15.62
CA ALA A 131 -11.13 -14.10 -16.27
C ALA A 131 -10.65 -15.52 -15.96
N THR A 132 -9.34 -15.74 -15.89
CA THR A 132 -8.75 -17.03 -15.47
C THR A 132 -7.64 -16.82 -14.44
N TRP A 133 -7.40 -17.83 -13.58
CA TRP A 133 -6.43 -17.76 -12.50
C TRP A 133 -5.51 -18.97 -12.49
N GLY A 134 -4.20 -18.73 -12.39
CA GLY A 134 -3.15 -19.73 -12.23
C GLY A 134 -2.49 -19.66 -10.86
N ASP A 135 -1.77 -20.73 -10.48
CA ASP A 135 -0.90 -20.71 -9.30
C ASP A 135 0.42 -19.98 -9.62
N ALA A 136 0.85 -19.16 -8.68
CA ALA A 136 2.10 -18.40 -8.76
C ALA A 136 2.94 -18.58 -7.49
N SER A 137 2.78 -19.68 -6.76
CA SER A 137 3.46 -19.93 -5.49
C SER A 137 4.38 -21.17 -5.50
N ALA A 138 4.73 -21.68 -6.68
CA ALA A 138 5.58 -22.85 -6.80
C ALA A 138 6.96 -22.63 -6.17
N GLY A 139 7.33 -23.46 -5.19
CA GLY A 139 8.59 -23.33 -4.45
C GLY A 139 8.53 -22.53 -3.16
N LEU A 140 7.40 -21.91 -2.83
CA LEU A 140 7.17 -21.37 -1.49
C LEU A 140 6.69 -22.50 -0.56
N HIS A 141 7.45 -22.80 0.50
CA HIS A 141 7.08 -23.83 1.46
C HIS A 141 5.98 -23.37 2.41
N ARG A 142 6.14 -22.16 2.97
CA ARG A 142 5.10 -21.47 3.72
C ARG A 142 4.35 -20.54 2.79
N LYS A 143 3.04 -20.68 2.75
CA LYS A 143 2.20 -20.04 1.74
C LYS A 143 1.51 -18.77 2.24
N TYR A 144 1.45 -18.54 3.55
CA TYR A 144 0.91 -17.32 4.12
C TYR A 144 1.81 -16.14 3.72
N THR A 145 1.40 -15.43 2.67
CA THR A 145 2.18 -14.35 2.05
C THR A 145 1.53 -13.01 2.37
N ALA A 146 2.04 -12.32 3.38
CA ALA A 146 1.47 -11.06 3.87
C ALA A 146 1.79 -9.86 2.97
N ALA A 147 2.87 -9.92 2.20
CA ALA A 147 3.30 -8.83 1.33
C ALA A 147 3.63 -9.35 -0.07
N LEU A 148 3.15 -8.66 -1.10
CA LEU A 148 3.40 -8.99 -2.50
C LEU A 148 3.55 -7.71 -3.32
N ARG A 149 4.66 -7.59 -4.06
CA ARG A 149 4.91 -6.47 -4.96
C ARG A 149 5.44 -6.94 -6.30
N VAL A 150 5.07 -6.23 -7.35
CA VAL A 150 5.65 -6.36 -8.69
C VAL A 150 6.69 -5.26 -8.88
N ASP A 151 7.82 -5.61 -9.50
CA ASP A 151 8.82 -4.62 -9.90
C ASP A 151 8.22 -3.66 -10.94
N ARG A 152 8.31 -2.35 -10.68
CA ARG A 152 7.68 -1.33 -11.53
C ARG A 152 8.33 -1.17 -12.91
N ARG A 153 9.49 -1.79 -13.16
CA ARG A 153 10.22 -1.68 -14.42
C ARG A 153 10.38 -3.00 -15.17
N ARG A 154 10.05 -4.12 -14.52
CA ARG A 154 10.28 -5.46 -15.09
C ARG A 154 9.05 -6.34 -14.92
N ALA A 155 8.40 -6.64 -16.04
CA ALA A 155 7.24 -7.52 -16.05
C ALA A 155 7.57 -8.89 -15.42
N GLY A 156 6.69 -9.40 -14.58
CA GLY A 156 6.81 -10.70 -13.95
C GLY A 156 7.93 -10.85 -12.92
N VAL A 157 8.65 -9.76 -12.56
CA VAL A 157 9.56 -9.77 -11.43
C VAL A 157 8.77 -9.42 -10.17
N LEU A 158 8.76 -10.34 -9.21
CA LEU A 158 7.98 -10.25 -7.99
C LEU A 158 8.86 -10.32 -6.76
N ILE A 159 8.47 -9.59 -5.72
CA ILE A 159 9.00 -9.74 -4.36
C ILE A 159 7.83 -10.10 -3.45
N ALA A 160 7.97 -11.19 -2.70
CA ALA A 160 7.00 -11.68 -1.74
C ALA A 160 7.59 -11.78 -0.35
N GLY A 161 6.79 -11.47 0.66
CA GLY A 161 7.14 -11.59 2.06
C GLY A 161 6.18 -12.57 2.77
N ASN A 162 6.74 -13.58 3.39
CA ASN A 162 6.00 -14.57 4.16
C ASN A 162 6.64 -14.82 5.53
N GLU A 163 6.23 -15.89 6.22
CA GLU A 163 6.76 -16.30 7.54
C GLU A 163 8.22 -16.80 7.49
N GLU A 164 8.74 -17.17 6.31
CA GLU A 164 10.11 -17.68 6.14
C GLU A 164 11.09 -16.64 5.63
N GLY A 165 10.61 -15.45 5.24
CA GLY A 165 11.47 -14.37 4.77
C GLY A 165 10.97 -13.63 3.53
N ILE A 166 11.93 -13.01 2.85
CA ILE A 166 11.71 -12.29 1.60
C ILE A 166 12.10 -13.19 0.44
N PHE A 167 11.19 -13.40 -0.49
CA PHE A 167 11.40 -14.22 -1.68
C PHE A 167 11.30 -13.37 -2.95
N ARG A 168 12.08 -13.75 -3.97
CA ARG A 168 12.07 -13.12 -5.29
C ARG A 168 11.78 -14.15 -6.38
N SER A 169 10.89 -13.78 -7.31
CA SER A 169 10.65 -14.48 -8.57
C SER A 169 11.05 -13.59 -9.76
N GLU A 170 11.54 -14.21 -10.84
CA GLU A 170 11.86 -13.54 -12.10
C GLU A 170 11.01 -14.03 -13.29
N ASP A 171 10.08 -14.93 -13.03
CA ASP A 171 9.34 -15.69 -14.03
C ASP A 171 7.82 -15.69 -13.80
N GLY A 172 7.32 -14.65 -13.12
CA GLY A 172 5.89 -14.49 -12.87
C GLY A 172 5.35 -15.40 -11.77
N GLY A 173 6.21 -15.81 -10.82
CA GLY A 173 5.83 -16.66 -9.69
C GLY A 173 5.91 -18.15 -9.97
N LYS A 174 6.48 -18.56 -11.11
CA LYS A 174 6.69 -19.99 -11.43
C LYS A 174 7.80 -20.60 -10.61
N SER A 175 8.77 -19.81 -10.16
CA SER A 175 9.78 -20.19 -9.20
C SER A 175 10.15 -19.05 -8.26
N TRP A 176 10.58 -19.38 -7.05
CA TRP A 176 10.93 -18.43 -6.01
C TRP A 176 12.29 -18.81 -5.37
N ARG A 177 13.09 -17.80 -5.07
CA ARG A 177 14.31 -17.94 -4.28
C ARG A 177 14.29 -17.01 -3.08
N LEU A 178 14.84 -17.47 -1.97
CA LEU A 178 15.03 -16.64 -0.79
C LEU A 178 16.00 -15.49 -1.12
N ALA A 179 15.59 -14.27 -0.81
CA ALA A 179 16.33 -13.03 -1.06
C ALA A 179 16.84 -12.37 0.24
N GLY A 180 16.29 -12.73 1.39
CA GLY A 180 16.73 -12.19 2.69
C GLY A 180 15.74 -12.46 3.82
N ALA A 181 16.05 -11.94 5.02
CA ALA A 181 15.22 -12.06 6.22
C ALA A 181 14.83 -13.51 6.55
N ALA A 182 15.74 -14.47 6.38
CA ALA A 182 15.49 -15.89 6.57
C ALA A 182 14.90 -16.19 7.96
N GLY A 183 13.74 -16.88 8.01
CA GLY A 183 13.05 -17.25 9.24
C GLY A 183 12.35 -16.06 9.96
N ILE A 184 12.19 -14.93 9.29
CA ILE A 184 11.56 -13.72 9.85
C ILE A 184 10.29 -13.43 9.06
N GLN A 185 9.17 -13.25 9.77
CA GLN A 185 7.92 -12.86 9.13
C GLN A 185 7.99 -11.44 8.56
N VAL A 186 7.65 -11.32 7.28
CA VAL A 186 7.64 -10.07 6.54
C VAL A 186 6.20 -9.58 6.41
N LEU A 187 5.95 -8.34 6.84
CA LEU A 187 4.60 -7.76 6.94
C LEU A 187 4.27 -6.79 5.79
N HIS A 188 5.28 -6.11 5.25
CA HIS A 188 5.12 -5.19 4.12
C HIS A 188 6.42 -5.07 3.31
N ILE A 189 6.28 -4.80 2.03
CA ILE A 189 7.40 -4.53 1.11
C ILE A 189 7.02 -3.35 0.24
N GLU A 190 7.95 -2.43 0.00
CA GLU A 190 7.71 -1.30 -0.90
C GLU A 190 8.96 -0.96 -1.73
N GLN A 191 8.74 -0.59 -3.00
CA GLN A 191 9.78 -0.16 -3.94
C GLN A 191 9.87 1.36 -3.98
N SER A 192 11.07 1.92 -3.87
CA SER A 192 11.27 3.36 -3.96
C SER A 192 10.76 3.94 -5.28
N PRO A 193 10.00 5.06 -5.31
CA PRO A 193 9.57 5.70 -6.55
C PRO A 193 10.71 6.34 -7.33
N HIS A 194 11.84 6.60 -6.70
CA HIS A 194 12.98 7.30 -7.29
C HIS A 194 14.06 6.37 -7.83
N ASP A 195 14.17 5.17 -7.22
CA ASP A 195 15.23 4.21 -7.53
C ASP A 195 14.62 2.80 -7.54
N ALA A 196 14.45 2.23 -8.72
CA ALA A 196 13.83 0.90 -8.87
C ALA A 196 14.65 -0.24 -8.25
N CYS A 197 15.93 -0.01 -7.93
CA CYS A 197 16.75 -0.99 -7.26
C CYS A 197 16.73 -0.86 -5.73
N PHE A 198 16.11 0.20 -5.21
CA PHE A 198 15.95 0.38 -3.77
C PHE A 198 14.58 -0.11 -3.29
N TRP A 199 14.61 -1.07 -2.38
CA TRP A 199 13.44 -1.65 -1.74
C TRP A 199 13.59 -1.63 -0.23
N LEU A 200 12.49 -1.51 0.47
CA LEU A 200 12.40 -1.73 1.91
C LEU A 200 11.37 -2.80 2.21
N ALA A 201 11.67 -3.63 3.20
CA ALA A 201 10.78 -4.63 3.75
C ALA A 201 10.64 -4.44 5.26
N ALA A 202 9.41 -4.46 5.74
CA ALA A 202 9.02 -4.32 7.14
C ALA A 202 8.74 -5.71 7.71
N THR A 203 9.18 -5.96 8.95
CA THR A 203 9.13 -7.27 9.57
C THR A 203 8.46 -7.27 10.93
N GLU A 204 8.08 -8.45 11.37
CA GLU A 204 7.68 -8.71 12.74
C GLU A 204 8.92 -8.83 13.65
N GLY A 205 9.08 -7.88 14.56
CA GLY A 205 10.09 -7.92 15.62
C GLY A 205 11.55 -7.73 15.20
N SER A 206 11.86 -7.69 13.87
CA SER A 206 13.25 -7.64 13.40
C SER A 206 13.58 -6.34 12.64
N GLY A 207 12.68 -5.34 12.71
CA GLY A 207 12.90 -4.03 12.11
C GLY A 207 12.72 -4.04 10.59
N LEU A 208 13.66 -3.42 9.88
CA LEU A 208 13.61 -3.23 8.44
C LEU A 208 14.75 -3.96 7.74
N PHE A 209 14.48 -4.42 6.52
CA PHE A 209 15.46 -4.94 5.57
C PHE A 209 15.44 -4.08 4.31
N ALA A 210 16.60 -3.88 3.70
CA ALA A 210 16.74 -3.11 2.47
C ALA A 210 17.43 -3.90 1.39
N SER A 211 17.04 -3.64 0.14
CA SER A 211 17.78 -4.04 -1.05
C SER A 211 18.22 -2.79 -1.81
N THR A 212 19.44 -2.82 -2.35
CA THR A 212 19.98 -1.80 -3.26
C THR A 212 20.39 -2.40 -4.61
N ASP A 213 20.10 -3.67 -4.81
CA ASP A 213 20.46 -4.47 -5.98
C ASP A 213 19.21 -4.97 -6.74
N CYS A 214 18.15 -4.17 -6.76
CA CYS A 214 16.90 -4.46 -7.44
C CYS A 214 16.11 -5.66 -6.86
N GLY A 215 16.19 -5.89 -5.55
CA GLY A 215 15.49 -6.97 -4.86
C GLY A 215 16.17 -8.33 -4.99
N VAL A 216 17.43 -8.37 -5.43
CA VAL A 216 18.21 -9.61 -5.55
C VAL A 216 18.60 -10.13 -4.17
N THR A 217 19.04 -9.22 -3.29
CA THR A 217 19.32 -9.52 -1.88
C THR A 217 18.72 -8.45 -0.97
N PHE A 218 18.38 -8.85 0.24
CA PHE A 218 17.91 -7.95 1.31
C PHE A 218 18.76 -8.15 2.56
N GLU A 219 19.24 -7.05 3.11
CA GLU A 219 20.03 -7.01 4.33
C GLU A 219 19.34 -6.16 5.41
N SER A 220 19.64 -6.40 6.68
CA SER A 220 19.11 -5.60 7.78
C SER A 220 19.45 -4.12 7.61
N ASN A 221 18.48 -3.25 7.77
CA ASN A 221 18.61 -1.82 7.53
C ASN A 221 18.35 -1.00 8.80
N GLY A 222 19.41 -0.71 9.53
CA GLY A 222 19.37 0.13 10.72
C GLY A 222 18.80 -0.57 11.95
N ASN A 223 18.55 0.20 13.02
CA ASN A 223 18.13 -0.30 14.33
C ASN A 223 16.69 0.08 14.69
N LEU A 224 15.93 0.59 13.73
CA LEU A 224 14.54 0.96 14.02
C LEU A 224 13.72 -0.29 14.33
N ALA A 225 12.96 -0.21 15.40
CA ALA A 225 11.90 -1.15 15.72
C ALA A 225 12.33 -2.59 15.99
N VAL A 226 13.58 -2.84 16.34
CA VAL A 226 14.00 -4.15 16.86
C VAL A 226 13.14 -4.49 18.11
N GLY A 227 12.50 -5.65 18.10
CA GLY A 227 11.53 -6.07 19.10
C GLY A 227 10.11 -5.49 18.93
N ARG A 228 9.80 -4.81 17.82
CA ARG A 228 8.48 -4.24 17.52
C ARG A 228 8.09 -4.49 16.06
N ASN A 229 6.78 -4.47 15.79
CA ASN A 229 6.25 -4.71 14.44
C ASN A 229 6.20 -3.42 13.63
N VAL A 230 6.75 -3.46 12.42
CA VAL A 230 6.57 -2.44 11.39
C VAL A 230 5.54 -2.95 10.39
N TYR A 231 4.44 -2.20 10.20
CA TYR A 231 3.30 -2.64 9.38
C TYR A 231 3.24 -2.00 8.00
N ASP A 232 3.81 -0.81 7.86
CA ASP A 232 3.69 -0.07 6.60
C ASP A 232 4.92 0.79 6.32
N ILE A 233 5.18 1.01 5.02
CA ILE A 233 6.28 1.80 4.49
C ILE A 233 5.70 2.72 3.42
N SER A 234 6.05 4.01 3.47
CA SER A 234 5.71 4.97 2.43
C SER A 234 6.94 5.81 2.07
N PHE A 235 7.32 5.81 0.80
CA PHE A 235 8.35 6.71 0.28
C PHE A 235 7.74 8.06 -0.06
N ASP A 236 8.46 9.15 0.23
CA ASP A 236 8.07 10.49 -0.21
C ASP A 236 8.28 10.64 -1.72
N PRO A 237 7.21 10.89 -2.51
CA PRO A 237 7.34 11.07 -3.97
C PRO A 237 8.17 12.31 -4.37
N ALA A 238 8.34 13.28 -3.47
CA ALA A 238 9.07 14.53 -3.72
C ALA A 238 10.54 14.50 -3.26
N ASN A 239 10.93 13.49 -2.45
CA ASN A 239 12.28 13.44 -1.88
C ASN A 239 12.81 11.99 -1.81
N SER A 240 13.84 11.69 -2.59
CA SER A 240 14.44 10.35 -2.71
C SER A 240 15.11 9.82 -1.43
N GLY A 241 15.43 10.70 -0.49
CA GLY A 241 15.98 10.33 0.83
C GLY A 241 14.91 10.04 1.87
N ARG A 242 13.68 10.56 1.67
CA ARG A 242 12.67 10.51 2.71
C ARG A 242 11.77 9.30 2.60
N VAL A 243 11.59 8.63 3.75
CA VAL A 243 10.66 7.50 3.89
C VAL A 243 10.01 7.54 5.27
N ALA A 244 8.74 7.18 5.33
CA ALA A 244 7.97 6.99 6.55
C ALA A 244 7.70 5.52 6.78
N VAL A 245 7.67 5.12 8.05
CA VAL A 245 7.14 3.81 8.46
C VAL A 245 6.13 3.97 9.59
N ALA A 246 5.22 3.01 9.66
CA ALA A 246 4.22 2.90 10.70
C ALA A 246 4.35 1.57 11.45
N GLY A 247 4.10 1.57 12.77
CA GLY A 247 4.19 0.33 13.53
C GLY A 247 3.60 0.41 14.93
N TRP A 248 3.44 -0.77 15.54
CA TRP A 248 2.93 -0.90 16.89
C TRP A 248 4.00 -0.56 17.93
N GLY A 249 3.70 0.39 18.79
CA GLY A 249 4.64 0.92 19.77
C GLY A 249 5.73 1.83 19.21
N ILE A 250 5.68 2.10 17.90
CA ILE A 250 6.56 3.03 17.17
C ILE A 250 5.78 4.31 16.85
N GLY A 251 4.50 4.16 16.47
CA GLY A 251 3.74 5.21 15.84
C GLY A 251 4.23 5.45 14.41
N VAL A 252 4.62 6.67 14.12
CA VAL A 252 5.24 7.07 12.85
C VAL A 252 6.71 7.41 13.08
N ALA A 253 7.60 6.85 12.27
CA ALA A 253 9.00 7.24 12.19
C ALA A 253 9.34 7.71 10.78
N ILE A 254 10.14 8.77 10.69
CA ILE A 254 10.59 9.35 9.41
C ILE A 254 12.11 9.25 9.33
N SER A 255 12.59 8.77 8.19
CA SER A 255 13.98 8.86 7.76
C SER A 255 14.13 9.93 6.68
N GLU A 256 15.25 10.63 6.67
CA GLU A 256 15.64 11.58 5.64
C GLU A 256 16.84 11.08 4.80
N ASP A 257 17.33 9.88 5.09
CA ASP A 257 18.58 9.31 4.56
C ASP A 257 18.41 7.85 4.05
N ARG A 258 17.23 7.55 3.47
CA ARG A 258 16.88 6.23 2.89
C ARG A 258 16.83 5.12 3.94
N GLY A 259 16.37 5.43 5.16
CA GLY A 259 16.16 4.44 6.22
C GLY A 259 17.40 4.11 7.05
N LYS A 260 18.51 4.89 6.92
CA LYS A 260 19.71 4.67 7.74
C LYS A 260 19.53 5.19 9.17
N THR A 261 18.89 6.36 9.31
CA THR A 261 18.54 6.93 10.61
C THR A 261 17.07 7.32 10.66
N TRP A 262 16.47 7.30 11.85
CA TRP A 262 15.05 7.48 12.06
C TRP A 262 14.73 8.45 13.19
N GLN A 263 13.68 9.23 12.99
CA GLN A 263 13.11 10.12 14.01
C GLN A 263 11.65 9.74 14.24
N LEU A 264 11.29 9.45 15.48
CA LEU A 264 9.89 9.28 15.88
C LEU A 264 9.17 10.61 15.78
N ARG A 265 7.99 10.63 15.14
CA ARG A 265 7.20 11.84 14.92
C ARG A 265 5.73 11.57 15.28
N ASN A 266 5.45 11.60 16.59
CA ASN A 266 4.14 11.21 17.16
C ASN A 266 3.41 12.36 17.85
N GLN A 267 3.90 13.61 17.77
CA GLN A 267 3.27 14.74 18.46
C GLN A 267 1.86 15.01 17.88
N GLY A 268 0.85 14.84 18.71
CA GLY A 268 -0.57 14.97 18.33
C GLY A 268 -1.26 13.65 18.00
N LEU A 269 -0.54 12.52 17.92
CA LEU A 269 -1.15 11.20 17.87
C LEU A 269 -1.57 10.76 19.28
N PRO A 270 -2.75 10.14 19.46
CA PRO A 270 -3.23 9.69 20.77
C PRO A 270 -2.48 8.46 21.29
N ALA A 271 -1.95 7.63 20.39
CA ALA A 271 -1.22 6.42 20.74
C ALA A 271 -0.20 6.07 19.63
N PRO A 272 0.92 5.40 19.97
CA PRO A 272 1.91 4.95 19.00
C PRO A 272 1.55 3.61 18.34
N THR A 273 0.25 3.39 18.06
CA THR A 273 -0.28 2.15 17.47
C THR A 273 -0.79 2.45 16.05
N VAL A 274 0.15 2.65 15.12
CA VAL A 274 -0.15 3.07 13.76
C VAL A 274 -0.04 1.89 12.79
N TRP A 275 -1.13 1.65 12.02
CA TRP A 275 -1.17 0.56 11.04
C TRP A 275 -0.66 0.96 9.68
N SER A 276 -0.98 2.15 9.23
CA SER A 276 -0.67 2.58 7.86
C SER A 276 -0.25 4.03 7.81
N VAL A 277 0.65 4.37 6.90
CA VAL A 277 1.17 5.71 6.64
C VAL A 277 1.27 5.96 5.14
N ALA A 278 0.92 7.17 4.67
CA ALA A 278 0.99 7.49 3.26
C ALA A 278 1.37 8.96 3.02
N PHE A 279 2.42 9.20 2.24
CA PHE A 279 2.73 10.53 1.71
C PHE A 279 1.76 10.94 0.61
N ASP A 280 1.30 12.18 0.64
CA ASP A 280 0.48 12.77 -0.42
C ASP A 280 1.37 13.16 -1.61
N PRO A 281 1.21 12.55 -2.79
CA PRO A 281 2.06 12.84 -3.94
C PRO A 281 1.81 14.22 -4.55
N ALA A 282 0.67 14.84 -4.27
CA ALA A 282 0.30 16.15 -4.79
C ALA A 282 0.65 17.30 -3.83
N LYS A 283 0.92 16.99 -2.55
CA LYS A 283 1.13 18.02 -1.51
C LYS A 283 2.34 17.68 -0.65
N PRO A 284 3.52 18.21 -0.99
CA PRO A 284 4.73 18.04 -0.18
C PRO A 284 4.49 18.43 1.28
N GLY A 285 4.98 17.62 2.21
CA GLY A 285 4.78 17.80 3.65
C GLY A 285 3.53 17.14 4.20
N ARG A 286 2.54 16.79 3.35
CA ARG A 286 1.34 16.11 3.81
C ARG A 286 1.58 14.62 3.91
N ILE A 287 1.21 14.08 5.07
CA ILE A 287 1.26 12.64 5.38
C ILE A 287 -0.03 12.27 6.11
N TYR A 288 -0.56 11.09 5.82
CA TYR A 288 -1.66 10.48 6.56
C TYR A 288 -1.15 9.32 7.41
N ALA A 289 -1.76 9.11 8.58
CA ALA A 289 -1.46 8.01 9.48
C ALA A 289 -2.74 7.43 10.08
N SER A 290 -2.86 6.10 10.11
CA SER A 290 -3.99 5.41 10.72
C SER A 290 -3.63 4.95 12.13
N VAL A 291 -4.20 5.56 13.15
CA VAL A 291 -4.07 5.12 14.54
C VAL A 291 -5.17 4.10 14.84
N HIS A 292 -4.77 2.91 15.28
CA HIS A 292 -5.66 1.77 15.51
C HIS A 292 -6.83 2.11 16.43
N GLU A 293 -8.05 1.86 15.95
CA GLU A 293 -9.32 2.11 16.65
C GLU A 293 -9.52 3.54 17.15
N GLU A 294 -8.71 4.49 16.67
CA GLU A 294 -8.88 5.90 16.99
C GLU A 294 -9.42 6.70 15.81
N ALA A 295 -8.60 6.93 14.79
CA ALA A 295 -8.98 7.67 13.57
C ALA A 295 -7.86 7.68 12.54
N LEU A 296 -8.11 8.27 11.39
CA LEU A 296 -7.05 8.81 10.53
C LEU A 296 -6.60 10.18 11.03
N TYR A 297 -5.31 10.40 10.95
CA TYR A 297 -4.62 11.65 11.25
C TYR A 297 -3.89 12.16 10.02
N VAL A 298 -3.76 13.47 9.93
CA VAL A 298 -3.01 14.15 8.87
C VAL A 298 -1.97 15.09 9.47
N SER A 299 -0.78 15.08 8.89
CA SER A 299 0.27 16.06 9.11
C SER A 299 0.43 16.92 7.86
N GLN A 300 0.81 18.20 8.02
CA GLN A 300 1.15 19.11 6.92
C GLN A 300 2.64 19.49 6.94
N ASP A 301 3.42 18.93 7.86
CA ASP A 301 4.79 19.33 8.20
C ASP A 301 5.75 18.13 8.29
N TYR A 302 5.53 17.11 7.43
CA TYR A 302 6.32 15.88 7.41
C TYR A 302 6.26 15.09 8.73
N GLY A 303 5.08 15.02 9.33
CA GLY A 303 4.84 14.23 10.54
C GLY A 303 5.30 14.90 11.84
N ARG A 304 5.73 16.17 11.83
CA ARG A 304 6.13 16.85 13.07
C ARG A 304 4.95 17.07 14.00
N THR A 305 3.79 17.43 13.43
CA THR A 305 2.53 17.57 14.16
C THR A 305 1.40 16.88 13.43
N TRP A 306 0.44 16.33 14.18
CA TRP A 306 -0.70 15.59 13.66
C TRP A 306 -2.01 16.15 14.15
N THR A 307 -2.99 16.18 13.26
CA THR A 307 -4.38 16.54 13.56
C THR A 307 -5.32 15.45 13.05
N ARG A 308 -6.45 15.27 13.73
CA ARG A 308 -7.46 14.28 13.33
C ARG A 308 -8.07 14.64 11.98
N ASP A 309 -8.29 13.62 11.12
CA ASP A 309 -8.78 13.78 9.75
C ASP A 309 -10.08 13.00 9.46
N GLY A 310 -10.56 12.17 10.38
CA GLY A 310 -11.81 11.41 10.27
C GLY A 310 -11.65 9.90 10.37
N LEU A 311 -12.68 9.14 10.00
CA LEU A 311 -12.81 7.69 10.14
C LEU A 311 -12.62 7.23 11.59
N GLU A 312 -13.36 7.84 12.50
CA GLU A 312 -13.32 7.56 13.93
C GLU A 312 -13.66 6.10 14.25
N GLY A 313 -12.90 5.51 15.16
CA GLY A 313 -13.07 4.13 15.61
C GLY A 313 -12.61 3.08 14.59
N SER A 314 -11.90 3.49 13.52
CA SER A 314 -11.46 2.57 12.47
C SER A 314 -10.06 1.98 12.72
N ALA A 315 -9.86 0.79 12.16
CA ALA A 315 -8.56 0.19 11.89
C ALA A 315 -8.35 0.19 10.37
N ILE A 316 -7.55 1.13 9.87
CA ILE A 316 -7.23 1.24 8.44
C ILE A 316 -5.90 0.51 8.19
N TYR A 317 -5.96 -0.55 7.39
CA TYR A 317 -4.83 -1.44 7.12
C TYR A 317 -3.90 -0.90 6.03
N ARG A 318 -4.48 -0.27 4.99
CA ARG A 318 -3.72 0.30 3.86
C ARG A 318 -4.36 1.58 3.34
N MET A 319 -3.50 2.45 2.85
CA MET A 319 -3.86 3.67 2.12
C MET A 319 -3.18 3.67 0.75
N LYS A 320 -3.88 4.14 -0.28
CA LYS A 320 -3.34 4.22 -1.64
C LYS A 320 -3.77 5.50 -2.32
N PHE A 321 -2.81 6.26 -2.81
CA PHE A 321 -3.08 7.35 -3.74
C PHE A 321 -3.20 6.80 -5.16
N VAL A 322 -4.34 7.05 -5.77
CA VAL A 322 -4.65 6.64 -7.14
C VAL A 322 -4.67 7.88 -8.02
N PRO A 323 -3.91 7.94 -9.12
CA PRO A 323 -3.94 9.07 -10.02
C PRO A 323 -5.34 9.19 -10.63
N GLN A 324 -5.86 10.41 -10.71
CA GLN A 324 -7.08 10.65 -11.49
C GLN A 324 -6.70 10.62 -12.96
N GLY A 325 -7.40 9.81 -13.74
CA GLY A 325 -7.21 9.77 -15.18
C GLY A 325 -7.38 11.18 -15.76
N VAL A 326 -6.46 11.59 -16.63
CA VAL A 326 -6.68 12.77 -17.46
C VAL A 326 -7.86 12.42 -18.34
N THR A 327 -9.01 13.03 -18.08
CA THR A 327 -10.14 12.97 -19.03
C THR A 327 -9.61 13.44 -20.38
N ARG A 328 -9.47 12.48 -21.31
CA ARG A 328 -9.09 12.76 -22.70
C ARG A 328 -10.22 13.46 -23.40
#